data_4a3ebabbd4f7d2a3868c1ae1b50fca01
#
_entry.id   4a3ebabbd4f7d2a3868c1ae1b50fca01
#
_cell.length_a   1.000
_cell.length_b   1.000
_cell.length_c   1.000
_cell.angle_alpha   90.00
_cell.angle_beta   90.00
_cell.angle_gamma   90.00
#
_symmetry.space_group_name_H-M   'P 1'
#
loop_
_entity.id
_entity.type
_entity.pdbx_description
1 polymer ?
#
loop_
_entity_poly.entity_id
_entity_poly.type
_entity_poly.pdbx_seq_one_letter_code
_entity_poly.pdbx_strand_id
1 'polypeptide(L)'
;MLWKLRLFWDRLELGAIGFFAVATLVIGSLAAAMLGVFADRDARAKREREYNAENIACLARNVYFEARGEPLAGQYAVAEVTMNRRGWGPFRKSVCAVVYAPGAFSWTGMRRLPQPGGKAWDIARSVAENVYWQKRAPTLPGARYYHATYVTPGWAKEHQRLAKIGRHIFYR
;
A
#
# COMPACT_ATOMS: atom_id res chain seq x y z
N MET A 1 -39.26 46.87 49.56
CA MET A 1 -38.14 45.96 49.75
C MET A 1 -38.24 44.69 48.90
N LEU A 2 -39.42 44.13 48.65
CA LEU A 2 -39.68 42.92 47.84
C LEU A 2 -39.35 43.02 46.34
N TRP A 3 -39.45 44.22 45.73
CA TRP A 3 -39.17 44.38 44.30
C TRP A 3 -37.69 44.26 43.91
N LYS A 4 -36.75 44.63 44.83
CA LYS A 4 -35.31 44.46 44.60
C LYS A 4 -34.88 43.02 44.61
N LEU A 5 -35.53 42.18 45.43
CA LEU A 5 -35.32 40.74 45.46
C LEU A 5 -35.77 40.08 44.14
N ARG A 6 -36.93 40.51 43.56
CA ARG A 6 -37.47 39.98 42.31
C ARG A 6 -36.51 40.26 41.13
N LEU A 7 -36.02 41.52 41.05
CA LEU A 7 -35.03 41.89 40.03
C LEU A 7 -33.70 41.15 40.15
N PHE A 8 -33.29 40.75 41.35
CA PHE A 8 -32.11 39.97 41.61
C PHE A 8 -32.31 38.53 41.12
N TRP A 9 -33.42 37.89 41.38
CA TRP A 9 -33.77 36.58 40.90
C TRP A 9 -33.94 36.54 39.36
N ASP A 10 -34.60 37.50 38.76
CA ASP A 10 -34.73 37.61 37.30
C ASP A 10 -33.37 37.75 36.60
N ARG A 11 -32.39 38.46 37.19
CA ARG A 11 -31.03 38.56 36.67
C ARG A 11 -30.24 37.26 36.80
N LEU A 12 -30.43 36.50 37.87
CA LEU A 12 -29.81 35.20 38.07
C LEU A 12 -30.33 34.17 37.09
N GLU A 13 -31.63 34.14 36.82
CA GLU A 13 -32.24 33.27 35.83
C GLU A 13 -31.79 33.58 34.39
N LEU A 14 -31.74 34.84 34.00
CA LEU A 14 -31.21 35.29 32.72
C LEU A 14 -29.71 34.94 32.54
N GLY A 15 -28.93 35.08 33.62
CA GLY A 15 -27.53 34.68 33.61
C GLY A 15 -27.32 33.18 33.46
N ALA A 16 -28.15 32.36 34.12
CA ALA A 16 -28.12 30.91 34.00
C ALA A 16 -28.51 30.45 32.60
N ILE A 17 -29.57 31.01 32.03
CA ILE A 17 -30.01 30.70 30.64
C ILE A 17 -28.92 31.04 29.63
N GLY A 18 -28.29 32.20 29.75
CA GLY A 18 -27.15 32.62 28.92
C GLY A 18 -25.96 31.65 29.02
N PHE A 19 -25.62 31.24 30.25
CA PHE A 19 -24.55 30.27 30.49
C PHE A 19 -24.84 28.90 29.81
N PHE A 20 -26.05 28.37 30.01
CA PHE A 20 -26.41 27.09 29.39
C PHE A 20 -26.45 27.18 27.86
N ALA A 21 -26.92 28.29 27.27
CA ALA A 21 -26.91 28.50 25.84
C ALA A 21 -25.49 28.51 25.26
N VAL A 22 -24.55 29.21 25.91
CA VAL A 22 -23.14 29.22 25.48
C VAL A 22 -22.51 27.84 25.66
N ALA A 23 -22.76 27.18 26.78
CA ALA A 23 -22.22 25.85 27.05
C ALA A 23 -22.69 24.82 25.99
N THR A 24 -23.96 24.83 25.61
CA THR A 24 -24.51 23.95 24.59
C THR A 24 -23.89 24.22 23.21
N LEU A 25 -23.68 25.50 22.85
CA LEU A 25 -23.00 25.85 21.60
C LEU A 25 -21.55 25.39 21.56
N VAL A 26 -20.81 25.55 22.66
CA VAL A 26 -19.42 25.09 22.78
C VAL A 26 -19.35 23.56 22.70
N ILE A 27 -20.18 22.86 23.45
CA ILE A 27 -20.22 21.38 23.42
C ILE A 27 -20.62 20.90 22.02
N GLY A 28 -21.62 21.51 21.40
CA GLY A 28 -22.07 21.17 20.04
C GLY A 28 -20.95 21.39 18.99
N SER A 29 -20.22 22.51 19.09
CA SER A 29 -19.10 22.77 18.16
C SER A 29 -17.93 21.81 18.34
N LEU A 30 -17.60 21.46 19.60
CA LEU A 30 -16.57 20.45 19.89
C LEU A 30 -16.97 19.05 19.39
N ALA A 31 -18.23 18.67 19.59
CA ALA A 31 -18.75 17.40 19.07
C ALA A 31 -18.70 17.36 17.53
N ALA A 32 -19.10 18.41 16.87
CA ALA A 32 -19.02 18.51 15.41
C ALA A 32 -17.58 18.44 14.89
N ALA A 33 -16.65 19.13 15.55
CA ALA A 33 -15.24 19.07 15.23
C ALA A 33 -14.66 17.65 15.41
N MET A 34 -15.01 16.97 16.50
CA MET A 34 -14.60 15.56 16.73
C MET A 34 -15.16 14.62 15.63
N LEU A 35 -16.44 14.74 15.30
CA LEU A 35 -17.05 13.94 14.23
C LEU A 35 -16.33 14.16 12.89
N GLY A 36 -15.97 15.40 12.56
CA GLY A 36 -15.16 15.72 11.39
C GLY A 36 -13.80 15.04 11.38
N VAL A 37 -13.10 15.03 12.51
CA VAL A 37 -11.80 14.35 12.66
C VAL A 37 -11.94 12.83 12.49
N PHE A 38 -12.98 12.21 13.04
CA PHE A 38 -13.22 10.78 12.86
C PHE A 38 -13.53 10.43 11.42
N ALA A 39 -14.42 11.19 10.77
CA ALA A 39 -14.75 10.98 9.35
C ALA A 39 -13.52 11.11 8.44
N ASP A 40 -12.63 12.07 8.70
CA ASP A 40 -11.39 12.24 7.93
C ASP A 40 -10.40 11.07 8.16
N ARG A 41 -10.29 10.59 9.39
CA ARG A 41 -9.47 9.39 9.70
C ARG A 41 -9.98 8.16 8.97
N ASP A 42 -11.29 7.91 8.99
CA ASP A 42 -11.89 6.78 8.30
C ASP A 42 -11.69 6.86 6.78
N ALA A 43 -11.85 8.05 6.22
CA ALA A 43 -11.60 8.28 4.80
C ALA A 43 -10.13 8.05 4.42
N ARG A 44 -9.17 8.48 5.26
CA ARG A 44 -7.73 8.21 5.05
C ARG A 44 -7.43 6.73 5.16
N ALA A 45 -7.93 6.05 6.19
CA ALA A 45 -7.73 4.62 6.37
C ALA A 45 -8.32 3.79 5.22
N LYS A 46 -9.47 4.22 4.67
CA LYS A 46 -10.06 3.60 3.48
C LYS A 46 -9.15 3.77 2.25
N ARG A 47 -8.69 4.99 1.96
CA ARG A 47 -7.78 5.26 0.83
C ARG A 47 -6.48 4.47 0.94
N GLU A 48 -5.93 4.35 2.16
CA GLU A 48 -4.72 3.58 2.39
C GLU A 48 -4.93 2.08 2.14
N ARG A 49 -6.06 1.52 2.59
CA ARG A 49 -6.42 0.11 2.30
C ARG A 49 -6.57 -0.13 0.80
N GLU A 50 -7.26 0.75 0.08
CA GLU A 50 -7.43 0.65 -1.37
C GLU A 50 -6.09 0.74 -2.10
N TYR A 51 -5.23 1.69 -1.74
CA TYR A 51 -3.89 1.82 -2.28
C TYR A 51 -3.03 0.57 -2.05
N ASN A 52 -3.05 0.01 -0.84
CA ASN A 52 -2.28 -1.19 -0.52
C ASN A 52 -2.83 -2.42 -1.27
N ALA A 53 -4.15 -2.57 -1.35
CA ALA A 53 -4.79 -3.66 -2.08
C ALA A 53 -4.45 -3.64 -3.58
N GLU A 54 -4.47 -2.45 -4.19
CA GLU A 54 -4.07 -2.27 -5.59
C GLU A 54 -2.60 -2.64 -5.82
N ASN A 55 -1.69 -2.17 -4.97
CA ASN A 55 -0.27 -2.49 -5.08
C ASN A 55 0.01 -3.99 -4.89
N ILE A 56 -0.66 -4.64 -3.94
CA ILE A 56 -0.56 -6.10 -3.75
C ILE A 56 -1.09 -6.84 -4.99
N ALA A 57 -2.18 -6.39 -5.59
CA ALA A 57 -2.71 -6.98 -6.81
C ALA A 57 -1.75 -6.84 -8.01
N CYS A 58 -1.10 -5.68 -8.16
CA CYS A 58 -0.05 -5.49 -9.17
C CYS A 58 1.14 -6.44 -8.94
N LEU A 59 1.60 -6.57 -7.69
CA LEU A 59 2.68 -7.48 -7.33
C LEU A 59 2.32 -8.94 -7.62
N ALA A 60 1.11 -9.35 -7.25
CA ALA A 60 0.62 -10.70 -7.50
C ALA A 60 0.54 -11.03 -9.00
N ARG A 61 0.06 -10.08 -9.82
CA ARG A 61 0.07 -10.24 -11.27
C ARG A 61 1.49 -10.41 -11.80
N ASN A 62 2.44 -9.61 -11.32
CA ASN A 62 3.83 -9.73 -11.74
C ASN A 62 4.41 -11.10 -11.37
N VAL A 63 4.24 -11.55 -10.15
CA VAL A 63 4.67 -12.89 -9.71
C VAL A 63 4.03 -13.98 -10.56
N TYR A 64 2.73 -13.88 -10.86
CA TYR A 64 2.02 -14.85 -11.66
C TYR A 64 2.58 -14.96 -13.10
N PHE A 65 2.75 -13.83 -13.78
CA PHE A 65 3.18 -13.85 -15.18
C PHE A 65 4.67 -14.15 -15.34
N GLU A 66 5.51 -13.71 -14.42
CA GLU A 66 6.96 -13.88 -14.48
C GLU A 66 7.43 -15.20 -13.86
N ALA A 67 6.77 -15.70 -12.81
CA ALA A 67 7.32 -16.75 -11.99
C ALA A 67 6.37 -17.93 -11.68
N ARG A 68 5.17 -17.98 -12.27
CA ARG A 68 4.34 -19.19 -12.14
C ARG A 68 5.08 -20.41 -12.70
N GLY A 69 5.19 -21.47 -11.89
CA GLY A 69 5.96 -22.67 -12.27
C GLY A 69 7.43 -22.61 -11.85
N GLU A 70 7.90 -21.50 -11.33
CA GLU A 70 9.19 -21.44 -10.63
C GLU A 70 9.06 -22.02 -9.22
N PRO A 71 10.17 -22.51 -8.61
CA PRO A 71 10.19 -22.83 -7.20
C PRO A 71 9.71 -21.64 -6.35
N LEU A 72 9.09 -21.91 -5.21
CA LEU A 72 8.50 -20.86 -4.35
C LEU A 72 9.53 -19.78 -3.98
N ALA A 73 10.79 -20.15 -3.72
CA ALA A 73 11.88 -19.21 -3.49
C ALA A 73 12.12 -18.26 -4.69
N GLY A 74 11.97 -18.76 -5.93
CA GLY A 74 12.09 -17.94 -7.14
C GLY A 74 10.92 -16.95 -7.28
N GLN A 75 9.69 -17.37 -6.92
CA GLN A 75 8.53 -16.48 -6.91
C GLN A 75 8.70 -15.36 -5.87
N TYR A 76 9.21 -15.67 -4.68
CA TYR A 76 9.57 -14.67 -3.68
C TYR A 76 10.65 -13.71 -4.20
N ALA A 77 11.72 -14.22 -4.80
CA ALA A 77 12.80 -13.40 -5.34
C ALA A 77 12.31 -12.41 -6.43
N VAL A 78 11.41 -12.85 -7.32
CA VAL A 78 10.79 -11.96 -8.33
C VAL A 78 9.94 -10.85 -7.67
N ALA A 79 9.16 -11.19 -6.64
CA ALA A 79 8.39 -10.20 -5.87
C ALA A 79 9.31 -9.19 -5.17
N GLU A 80 10.38 -9.67 -4.55
CA GLU A 80 11.38 -8.85 -3.85
C GLU A 80 12.12 -7.90 -4.81
N VAL A 81 12.49 -8.35 -6.02
CA VAL A 81 13.07 -7.46 -7.05
C VAL A 81 12.09 -6.32 -7.38
N THR A 82 10.82 -6.61 -7.53
CA THR A 82 9.80 -5.59 -7.81
C THR A 82 9.71 -4.57 -6.66
N MET A 83 9.71 -5.04 -5.43
CA MET A 83 9.69 -4.18 -4.24
C MET A 83 10.97 -3.35 -4.10
N ASN A 84 12.14 -3.92 -4.36
CA ASN A 84 13.43 -3.24 -4.28
C ASN A 84 13.63 -2.16 -5.36
N ARG A 85 12.85 -2.22 -6.43
CA ARG A 85 12.81 -1.16 -7.47
C ARG A 85 11.97 0.05 -7.06
N ARG A 86 11.15 -0.04 -6.04
CA ARG A 86 10.32 1.10 -5.57
C ARG A 86 11.21 2.24 -5.07
N GLY A 87 11.02 3.44 -5.61
CA GLY A 87 11.78 4.64 -5.23
C GLY A 87 13.25 4.63 -5.63
N TRP A 88 13.69 3.65 -6.43
CA TRP A 88 15.06 3.55 -6.94
C TRP A 88 15.13 3.92 -8.43
N GLY A 89 16.11 4.76 -8.79
CA GLY A 89 16.29 5.19 -10.17
C GLY A 89 15.04 5.83 -10.79
N PRO A 90 14.67 5.43 -12.02
CA PRO A 90 13.48 5.95 -12.70
C PRO A 90 12.18 5.38 -12.17
N PHE A 91 12.23 4.39 -11.29
CA PHE A 91 11.03 3.69 -10.80
C PHE A 91 10.26 4.52 -9.78
N ARG A 92 8.95 4.47 -9.91
CA ARG A 92 8.00 5.20 -9.09
C ARG A 92 7.81 4.58 -7.70
N LYS A 93 7.20 5.36 -6.79
CA LYS A 93 6.98 4.91 -5.40
C LYS A 93 5.98 3.76 -5.25
N SER A 94 5.01 3.59 -6.16
CA SER A 94 4.03 2.50 -6.09
C SER A 94 4.52 1.23 -6.80
N VAL A 95 4.05 0.07 -6.34
CA VAL A 95 4.33 -1.22 -7.00
C VAL A 95 3.75 -1.26 -8.41
N CYS A 96 2.53 -0.77 -8.58
CA CYS A 96 1.90 -0.72 -9.90
C CYS A 96 2.72 0.12 -10.88
N ALA A 97 3.27 1.25 -10.43
CA ALA A 97 4.12 2.08 -11.27
C ALA A 97 5.46 1.41 -11.66
N VAL A 98 6.00 0.53 -10.79
CA VAL A 98 7.16 -0.30 -11.15
C VAL A 98 6.76 -1.38 -12.16
N VAL A 99 5.66 -2.09 -11.90
CA VAL A 99 5.21 -3.21 -12.74
C VAL A 99 4.86 -2.75 -14.15
N TYR A 100 4.15 -1.64 -14.27
CA TYR A 100 3.70 -1.11 -15.56
C TYR A 100 4.62 -0.06 -16.18
N ALA A 101 5.83 0.12 -15.64
CA ALA A 101 6.83 0.97 -16.28
C ALA A 101 7.20 0.39 -17.66
N PRO A 102 7.37 1.21 -18.69
CA PRO A 102 7.71 0.75 -20.03
C PRO A 102 8.98 -0.13 -20.02
N GLY A 103 8.84 -1.37 -20.55
CA GLY A 103 9.94 -2.33 -20.62
C GLY A 103 10.36 -2.99 -19.31
N ALA A 104 9.67 -2.72 -18.19
CA ALA A 104 10.01 -3.33 -16.90
C ALA A 104 9.78 -4.84 -16.87
N PHE A 105 8.69 -5.30 -17.50
CA PHE A 105 8.31 -6.71 -17.60
C PHE A 105 7.68 -6.98 -18.97
N SER A 106 8.08 -8.08 -19.62
CA SER A 106 7.68 -8.39 -20.99
C SER A 106 6.18 -8.59 -21.17
N TRP A 107 5.53 -9.17 -20.18
CA TRP A 107 4.11 -9.48 -20.21
C TRP A 107 3.21 -8.23 -20.26
N THR A 108 3.68 -7.09 -19.74
CA THR A 108 2.88 -5.85 -19.72
C THR A 108 2.62 -5.25 -21.09
N GLY A 109 3.44 -5.62 -22.08
CA GLY A 109 3.27 -5.23 -23.50
C GLY A 109 2.38 -6.16 -24.33
N MET A 110 1.89 -7.24 -23.77
CA MET A 110 1.07 -8.21 -24.50
C MET A 110 -0.35 -7.68 -24.75
N ARG A 111 -0.85 -7.80 -25.99
CA ARG A 111 -2.20 -7.32 -26.37
C ARG A 111 -3.34 -8.09 -25.68
N ARG A 112 -3.14 -9.36 -25.39
CA ARG A 112 -4.10 -10.23 -24.69
C ARG A 112 -3.37 -11.03 -23.63
N LEU A 113 -3.74 -10.81 -22.39
CA LEU A 113 -3.26 -11.57 -21.24
C LEU A 113 -4.33 -12.58 -20.82
N PRO A 114 -3.96 -13.84 -20.54
CA PRO A 114 -4.89 -14.75 -19.89
C PRO A 114 -5.26 -14.20 -18.51
N GLN A 115 -6.49 -14.46 -18.07
CA GLN A 115 -6.88 -14.10 -16.71
C GLN A 115 -6.10 -14.97 -15.72
N PRO A 116 -5.45 -14.38 -14.71
CA PRO A 116 -4.83 -15.13 -13.64
C PRO A 116 -5.87 -16.00 -12.91
N GLY A 117 -5.53 -17.26 -12.62
CA GLY A 117 -6.47 -18.18 -11.98
C GLY A 117 -5.82 -19.44 -11.44
N GLY A 118 -6.63 -20.22 -10.70
CA GLY A 118 -6.23 -21.50 -10.11
C GLY A 118 -5.15 -21.39 -9.04
N LYS A 119 -4.62 -22.54 -8.64
CA LYS A 119 -3.62 -22.65 -7.56
C LYS A 119 -2.39 -21.75 -7.76
N ALA A 120 -1.96 -21.55 -9.01
CA ALA A 120 -0.82 -20.66 -9.30
C ALA A 120 -1.11 -19.19 -8.96
N TRP A 121 -2.35 -18.75 -9.17
CA TRP A 121 -2.80 -17.42 -8.78
C TRP A 121 -2.88 -17.25 -7.25
N ASP A 122 -3.39 -18.26 -6.54
CA ASP A 122 -3.48 -18.24 -5.08
C ASP A 122 -2.08 -18.16 -4.44
N ILE A 123 -1.11 -18.92 -4.98
CA ILE A 123 0.29 -18.84 -4.57
C ILE A 123 0.85 -17.45 -4.84
N ALA A 124 0.65 -16.89 -6.04
CA ALA A 124 1.15 -15.58 -6.40
C ALA A 124 0.59 -14.46 -5.50
N ARG A 125 -0.69 -14.53 -5.12
CA ARG A 125 -1.30 -13.60 -4.15
C ARG A 125 -0.67 -13.73 -2.78
N SER A 126 -0.51 -14.96 -2.27
CA SER A 126 0.11 -15.21 -0.97
C SER A 126 1.57 -14.71 -0.94
N VAL A 127 2.35 -14.95 -1.99
CA VAL A 127 3.72 -14.44 -2.14
C VAL A 127 3.73 -12.91 -2.11
N ALA A 128 2.84 -12.27 -2.88
CA ALA A 128 2.74 -10.82 -2.96
C ALA A 128 2.41 -10.19 -1.60
N GLU A 129 1.43 -10.73 -0.88
CA GLU A 129 1.07 -10.26 0.45
C GLU A 129 2.23 -10.39 1.45
N ASN A 130 2.89 -11.56 1.48
CA ASN A 130 3.99 -11.81 2.39
C ASN A 130 5.18 -10.88 2.15
N VAL A 131 5.50 -10.59 0.88
CA VAL A 131 6.59 -9.68 0.52
C VAL A 131 6.20 -8.22 0.74
N TYR A 132 4.99 -7.83 0.36
CA TYR A 132 4.51 -6.45 0.52
C TYR A 132 4.50 -6.02 1.99
N TRP A 133 4.01 -6.89 2.87
CA TRP A 133 3.93 -6.63 4.31
C TRP A 133 5.16 -7.09 5.09
N GLN A 134 6.23 -7.51 4.40
CA GLN A 134 7.50 -7.98 5.02
C GLN A 134 7.27 -9.05 6.10
N LYS A 135 6.33 -9.98 5.87
CA LYS A 135 5.97 -11.04 6.83
C LYS A 135 7.05 -12.13 6.97
N ARG A 136 8.12 -12.05 6.20
CA ARG A 136 9.27 -12.97 6.21
C ARG A 136 10.57 -12.26 5.85
N ALA A 137 11.70 -12.86 6.22
CA ALA A 137 13.01 -12.38 5.77
C ALA A 137 13.15 -12.47 4.24
N PRO A 138 13.81 -11.51 3.59
CA PRO A 138 14.04 -11.53 2.16
C PRO A 138 14.84 -12.76 1.71
N THR A 139 14.46 -13.34 0.57
CA THR A 139 15.21 -14.45 -0.06
C THR A 139 16.54 -13.96 -0.64
N LEU A 140 16.51 -12.80 -1.30
CA LEU A 140 17.67 -12.17 -1.93
C LEU A 140 17.71 -10.68 -1.61
N PRO A 141 18.27 -10.28 -0.45
CA PRO A 141 18.34 -8.87 -0.06
C PRO A 141 19.02 -8.00 -1.11
N GLY A 142 18.36 -6.92 -1.51
CA GLY A 142 18.88 -5.94 -2.45
C GLY A 142 18.90 -6.35 -3.93
N ALA A 143 18.35 -7.52 -4.30
CA ALA A 143 18.21 -7.95 -5.69
C ALA A 143 17.32 -6.94 -6.46
N ARG A 144 17.78 -6.44 -7.62
CA ARG A 144 17.05 -5.48 -8.46
C ARG A 144 16.89 -5.92 -9.91
N TYR A 145 17.68 -6.93 -10.33
CA TYR A 145 17.67 -7.41 -11.69
C TYR A 145 17.58 -8.92 -11.73
N TYR A 146 17.00 -9.44 -12.78
CA TYR A 146 17.08 -10.87 -13.10
C TYR A 146 16.87 -11.07 -14.60
N HIS A 147 17.31 -12.19 -15.07
CA HIS A 147 17.00 -12.69 -16.41
C HIS A 147 16.83 -14.20 -16.38
N ALA A 148 16.16 -14.74 -17.40
CA ALA A 148 16.04 -16.17 -17.57
C ALA A 148 17.39 -16.81 -17.95
N THR A 149 17.63 -18.05 -17.50
CA THR A 149 18.92 -18.75 -17.69
C THR A 149 19.29 -18.98 -19.15
N TYR A 150 18.33 -18.91 -20.07
CA TYR A 150 18.54 -19.10 -21.51
C TYR A 150 18.86 -17.79 -22.26
N VAL A 151 18.95 -16.65 -21.58
CA VAL A 151 19.39 -15.38 -22.15
C VAL A 151 20.62 -14.86 -21.41
N THR A 152 21.45 -14.09 -22.10
CA THR A 152 22.64 -13.44 -21.50
C THR A 152 22.62 -11.97 -21.90
N PRO A 153 21.91 -11.12 -21.16
CA PRO A 153 21.85 -9.70 -21.46
C PRO A 153 23.20 -9.02 -21.17
N GLY A 154 23.57 -8.02 -22.01
CA GLY A 154 24.86 -7.32 -21.87
C GLY A 154 25.08 -6.72 -20.49
N TRP A 155 24.03 -6.16 -19.90
CA TRP A 155 24.08 -5.55 -18.57
C TRP A 155 24.41 -6.53 -17.44
N ALA A 156 24.23 -7.85 -17.63
CA ALA A 156 24.49 -8.84 -16.57
C ALA A 156 25.96 -8.86 -16.11
N LYS A 157 26.89 -8.42 -16.97
CA LYS A 157 28.33 -8.31 -16.63
C LYS A 157 28.65 -7.11 -15.74
N GLU A 158 27.75 -6.11 -15.70
CA GLU A 158 27.92 -4.85 -14.95
C GLU A 158 27.35 -4.95 -13.53
N HIS A 159 26.63 -6.04 -13.23
CA HIS A 159 25.94 -6.24 -11.96
C HIS A 159 26.46 -7.43 -11.17
N GLN A 160 26.44 -7.29 -9.84
CA GLN A 160 26.83 -8.38 -8.94
C GLN A 160 25.79 -9.50 -9.00
N ARG A 161 26.19 -10.67 -9.47
CA ARG A 161 25.36 -11.86 -9.42
C ARG A 161 25.18 -12.30 -7.97
N LEU A 162 23.93 -12.55 -7.57
CA LEU A 162 23.57 -13.01 -6.23
C LEU A 162 23.30 -14.50 -6.20
N ALA A 163 22.38 -15.00 -7.03
CA ALA A 163 21.98 -16.39 -7.03
C ALA A 163 21.35 -16.81 -8.36
N LYS A 164 21.29 -18.13 -8.57
CA LYS A 164 20.41 -18.78 -9.54
C LYS A 164 19.33 -19.51 -8.76
N ILE A 165 18.06 -19.22 -9.04
CA ILE A 165 16.91 -19.92 -8.46
C ILE A 165 15.98 -20.31 -9.60
N GLY A 166 15.74 -21.60 -9.74
CA GLY A 166 14.97 -22.12 -10.88
C GLY A 166 15.59 -21.72 -12.21
N ARG A 167 14.80 -21.12 -13.06
CA ARG A 167 15.21 -20.63 -14.39
C ARG A 167 15.61 -19.16 -14.41
N HIS A 168 15.79 -18.52 -13.27
CA HIS A 168 16.22 -17.12 -13.16
C HIS A 168 17.58 -16.97 -12.49
N ILE A 169 18.35 -15.99 -12.98
CA ILE A 169 19.62 -15.54 -12.37
C ILE A 169 19.38 -14.10 -11.88
N PHE A 170 19.66 -13.87 -10.59
CA PHE A 170 19.39 -12.61 -9.90
C PHE A 170 20.66 -11.82 -9.62
N TYR A 171 20.52 -10.47 -9.65
CA TYR A 171 21.64 -9.54 -9.51
C TYR A 171 21.25 -8.33 -8.66
N ARG A 172 22.28 -7.70 -8.11
CA ARG A 172 22.18 -6.42 -7.39
C ARG A 172 22.93 -5.33 -8.13
#